data_73dbbd6be19e23c269e104e65c0fa953
#
_entry.id   73dbbd6be19e23c269e104e65c0fa953
#
_cell.length_a   1.000
_cell.length_b   1.000
_cell.length_c   1.000
_cell.angle_alpha   90.00
_cell.angle_beta   90.00
_cell.angle_gamma   90.00
#
_symmetry.space_group_name_H-M   'P 1'
#
loop_
_entity.id
_entity.type
_entity.pdbx_description
1 polymer ?
#
loop_
_entity_poly.entity_id
_entity_poly.type
_entity_poly.pdbx_seq_one_letter_code
_entity_poly.pdbx_strand_id
1 'polypeptide(L)'
;MKKIILTLIMFVGLLASANAQQTVTVQPKIMVVPFVKEGEDIRNVLENDVNKRIVLTKIKEAFDSRGFTTVDFLGRLKALSKANGLAMDNQSDLKTMIIQQSGADIYVDAESDVVLSGSGNGVKVIMTAYDTSTGNSLANKVGDSGKFYTDDIGRLASKAVEGQADAFLNVMQTKFNDIVTNGRSINVTIGFAQTSQYSMSSEVGANGFALSDEIEMWMSENAYKGNYHIQGTTEKQMIFDDVRIPLKDDNGNNYNINKFGLKFMMFARKMGLQIGRDISNNTLIITIK
;
A
#
# COMPACT_ATOMS: atom_id res chain seq x y z
N MET A 1 -38.07 41.33 29.96
CA MET A 1 -37.18 40.27 30.45
C MET A 1 -37.35 38.94 29.67
N LYS A 2 -38.56 38.41 29.41
CA LYS A 2 -38.76 37.14 28.69
C LYS A 2 -38.20 37.11 27.26
N LYS A 3 -38.23 38.23 26.51
CA LYS A 3 -37.74 38.30 25.14
C LYS A 3 -36.20 38.30 25.04
N ILE A 4 -35.48 38.81 26.02
CA ILE A 4 -34.02 38.85 26.09
C ILE A 4 -33.44 37.45 26.38
N ILE A 5 -34.14 36.68 27.24
CA ILE A 5 -33.73 35.32 27.55
C ILE A 5 -33.88 34.38 26.36
N LEU A 6 -34.92 34.57 25.53
CA LEU A 6 -35.15 33.75 24.34
C LEU A 6 -34.06 33.98 23.29
N THR A 7 -33.60 35.24 23.13
CA THR A 7 -32.53 35.59 22.17
C THR A 7 -31.18 35.08 22.64
N LEU A 8 -30.91 35.01 23.95
CA LEU A 8 -29.64 34.49 24.47
C LEU A 8 -29.53 32.97 24.32
N ILE A 9 -30.64 32.25 24.48
CA ILE A 9 -30.65 30.77 24.27
C ILE A 9 -30.48 30.43 22.81
N MET A 10 -30.97 31.23 21.85
CA MET A 10 -30.78 31.04 20.42
C MET A 10 -29.32 31.29 19.97
N PHE A 11 -28.61 32.19 20.67
CA PHE A 11 -27.20 32.50 20.36
C PHE A 11 -26.21 31.44 20.93
N VAL A 12 -26.54 30.80 22.06
CA VAL A 12 -25.73 29.72 22.62
C VAL A 12 -25.89 28.42 21.85
N GLY A 13 -27.03 28.17 21.21
CA GLY A 13 -27.26 27.01 20.32
C GLY A 13 -26.46 27.06 19.02
N LEU A 14 -26.10 28.23 18.52
CA LEU A 14 -25.32 28.42 17.28
C LEU A 14 -23.81 28.23 17.48
N LEU A 15 -23.30 28.31 18.71
CA LEU A 15 -21.88 28.09 19.02
C LEU A 15 -21.51 26.61 19.24
N ALA A 16 -22.50 25.74 19.42
CA ALA A 16 -22.28 24.30 19.62
C ALA A 16 -22.06 23.51 18.31
N SER A 17 -22.30 24.12 17.15
CA SER A 17 -22.21 23.42 15.84
C SER A 17 -20.87 23.58 15.11
N ALA A 18 -19.88 24.24 15.71
CA ALA A 18 -18.61 24.55 15.02
C ALA A 18 -17.43 23.61 15.41
N ASN A 19 -17.71 22.47 16.03
CA ASN A 19 -16.71 21.40 16.06
C ASN A 19 -16.82 20.55 14.79
N ALA A 20 -16.59 21.15 13.63
CA ALA A 20 -16.14 20.40 12.48
C ALA A 20 -14.83 19.73 12.90
N GLN A 21 -14.87 18.43 13.19
CA GLN A 21 -13.68 17.62 13.32
C GLN A 21 -12.84 17.87 12.08
N GLN A 22 -11.81 18.69 12.20
CA GLN A 22 -10.73 18.71 11.22
C GLN A 22 -10.16 17.30 11.20
N THR A 23 -10.60 16.49 10.27
CA THR A 23 -9.92 15.25 9.94
C THR A 23 -8.52 15.65 9.52
N VAL A 24 -7.56 15.44 10.42
CA VAL A 24 -6.13 15.66 10.10
C VAL A 24 -5.84 14.70 8.96
N THR A 25 -5.79 15.26 7.75
CA THR A 25 -5.43 14.46 6.57
C THR A 25 -3.95 14.13 6.69
N VAL A 26 -3.66 12.88 7.01
CA VAL A 26 -2.28 12.37 7.03
C VAL A 26 -1.84 12.22 5.59
N GLN A 27 -0.79 12.96 5.19
CA GLN A 27 -0.21 12.80 3.86
C GLN A 27 0.79 11.63 3.87
N PRO A 28 0.72 10.73 2.87
CA PRO A 28 1.71 9.68 2.72
C PRO A 28 3.06 10.24 2.25
N LYS A 29 4.14 9.59 2.65
CA LYS A 29 5.45 9.75 2.01
C LYS A 29 5.48 8.88 0.76
N ILE A 30 5.82 9.48 -0.37
CA ILE A 30 5.77 8.83 -1.69
C ILE A 30 7.18 8.62 -2.22
N MET A 31 7.48 7.44 -2.76
CA MET A 31 8.69 7.20 -3.54
C MET A 31 8.32 6.95 -5.00
N VAL A 32 8.81 7.74 -5.92
CA VAL A 32 8.68 7.49 -7.35
C VAL A 32 9.81 6.58 -7.79
N VAL A 33 9.47 5.43 -8.35
CA VAL A 33 10.41 4.39 -8.77
C VAL A 33 10.25 4.10 -10.27
N PRO A 34 11.32 3.77 -11.01
CA PRO A 34 11.20 3.41 -12.40
C PRO A 34 10.58 2.02 -12.55
N PHE A 35 9.74 1.85 -13.56
CA PHE A 35 9.40 0.53 -14.05
C PHE A 35 10.64 -0.10 -14.68
N VAL A 36 10.90 -1.35 -14.33
CA VAL A 36 12.01 -2.16 -14.84
C VAL A 36 11.45 -3.51 -15.23
N LYS A 37 11.76 -3.99 -16.42
CA LYS A 37 11.34 -5.32 -16.88
C LYS A 37 12.09 -6.39 -16.09
N GLU A 38 11.49 -7.56 -16.00
CA GLU A 38 12.13 -8.73 -15.40
C GLU A 38 13.47 -9.01 -16.08
N GLY A 39 14.54 -9.17 -15.29
CA GLY A 39 15.90 -9.38 -15.78
C GLY A 39 16.69 -8.12 -16.16
N GLU A 40 16.08 -6.92 -16.15
CA GLU A 40 16.82 -5.67 -16.36
C GLU A 40 17.44 -5.15 -15.07
N ASP A 41 18.71 -4.70 -15.13
CA ASP A 41 19.34 -4.02 -13.98
C ASP A 41 18.88 -2.58 -13.86
N ILE A 42 18.23 -2.27 -12.75
CA ILE A 42 17.71 -0.93 -12.44
C ILE A 42 18.80 0.14 -12.47
N ARG A 43 20.05 -0.20 -12.15
CA ARG A 43 21.21 0.72 -12.24
C ARG A 43 21.50 1.05 -13.69
N ASN A 44 21.63 0.02 -14.53
CA ASN A 44 21.91 0.18 -15.96
C ASN A 44 20.79 0.95 -16.66
N VAL A 45 19.52 0.63 -16.33
CA VAL A 45 18.36 1.33 -16.88
C VAL A 45 18.41 2.82 -16.56
N LEU A 46 18.78 3.20 -15.35
CA LEU A 46 18.82 4.60 -14.93
C LEU A 46 20.11 5.31 -15.35
N GLU A 47 21.25 4.63 -15.43
CA GLU A 47 22.50 5.23 -15.86
C GLU A 47 22.51 5.51 -17.37
N ASN A 48 21.94 4.62 -18.16
CA ASN A 48 21.98 4.68 -19.62
C ASN A 48 20.81 5.44 -20.23
N ASP A 49 19.69 5.63 -19.49
CA ASP A 49 18.50 6.30 -20.02
C ASP A 49 18.26 7.65 -19.33
N VAL A 50 18.80 8.71 -19.95
CA VAL A 50 18.59 10.10 -19.49
C VAL A 50 17.11 10.47 -19.53
N ASN A 51 16.35 10.01 -20.51
CA ASN A 51 14.94 10.36 -20.65
C ASN A 51 14.11 9.79 -19.53
N LYS A 52 14.37 8.54 -19.11
CA LYS A 52 13.72 7.96 -17.93
C LYS A 52 14.00 8.78 -16.67
N ARG A 53 15.25 9.21 -16.45
CA ARG A 53 15.58 10.06 -15.30
C ARG A 53 14.84 11.40 -15.34
N ILE A 54 14.74 12.01 -16.52
CA ILE A 54 13.99 13.27 -16.71
C ILE A 54 12.51 13.05 -16.34
N VAL A 55 11.88 11.98 -16.85
CA VAL A 55 10.46 11.69 -16.56
C VAL A 55 10.25 11.46 -15.08
N LEU A 56 11.07 10.63 -14.41
CA LEU A 56 10.98 10.41 -12.96
C LEU A 56 11.11 11.72 -12.17
N THR A 57 12.05 12.58 -12.58
CA THR A 57 12.23 13.89 -11.95
C THR A 57 10.99 14.76 -12.12
N LYS A 58 10.36 14.77 -13.31
CA LYS A 58 9.16 15.56 -13.58
C LYS A 58 7.94 15.06 -12.82
N ILE A 59 7.80 13.74 -12.62
CA ILE A 59 6.76 13.18 -11.75
C ILE A 59 6.98 13.64 -10.31
N LYS A 60 8.22 13.52 -9.81
CA LYS A 60 8.58 13.97 -8.47
C LYS A 60 8.30 15.46 -8.26
N GLU A 61 8.74 16.33 -9.19
CA GLU A 61 8.47 17.76 -9.16
C GLU A 61 6.96 18.07 -9.12
N ALA A 62 6.16 17.36 -9.89
CA ALA A 62 4.71 17.53 -9.93
C ALA A 62 4.05 17.16 -8.59
N PHE A 63 4.56 16.16 -7.88
CA PHE A 63 4.06 15.78 -6.56
C PHE A 63 4.52 16.75 -5.47
N ASP A 64 5.81 17.12 -5.48
CA ASP A 64 6.38 18.08 -4.52
C ASP A 64 5.67 19.45 -4.63
N SER A 65 5.38 19.93 -5.86
CA SER A 65 4.66 21.20 -6.09
C SER A 65 3.22 21.21 -5.55
N ARG A 66 2.64 20.03 -5.34
CA ARG A 66 1.31 19.83 -4.74
C ARG A 66 1.37 19.55 -3.23
N GLY A 67 2.55 19.72 -2.63
CA GLY A 67 2.77 19.62 -1.19
C GLY A 67 2.96 18.20 -0.67
N PHE A 68 3.12 17.18 -1.53
CA PHE A 68 3.44 15.83 -1.09
C PHE A 68 4.93 15.71 -0.77
N THR A 69 5.24 14.92 0.26
CA THR A 69 6.64 14.62 0.60
C THR A 69 7.13 13.44 -0.24
N THR A 70 8.13 13.67 -1.11
CA THR A 70 8.70 12.60 -1.91
C THR A 70 10.05 12.13 -1.39
N VAL A 71 10.32 10.82 -1.50
CA VAL A 71 11.59 10.17 -1.17
C VAL A 71 12.37 9.96 -2.47
N ASP A 72 13.65 10.36 -2.47
CA ASP A 72 14.50 10.24 -3.65
C ASP A 72 15.02 8.81 -3.85
N PHE A 73 14.48 8.12 -4.84
CA PHE A 73 14.91 6.78 -5.22
C PHE A 73 16.36 6.73 -5.72
N LEU A 74 16.75 7.68 -6.58
CA LEU A 74 18.11 7.73 -7.15
C LEU A 74 19.17 7.95 -6.07
N GLY A 75 18.88 8.84 -5.11
CA GLY A 75 19.75 9.05 -3.95
C GLY A 75 19.91 7.79 -3.11
N ARG A 76 18.82 7.05 -2.87
CA ARG A 76 18.85 5.78 -2.13
C ARG A 76 19.62 4.70 -2.89
N LEU A 77 19.40 4.56 -4.20
CA LEU A 77 20.12 3.63 -5.06
C LEU A 77 21.64 3.88 -4.99
N LYS A 78 22.07 5.14 -5.15
CA LYS A 78 23.48 5.54 -5.04
C LYS A 78 24.09 5.26 -3.66
N ALA A 79 23.34 5.52 -2.59
CA ALA A 79 23.80 5.24 -1.23
C ALA A 79 24.01 3.75 -0.99
N LEU A 80 23.10 2.90 -1.42
CA LEU A 80 23.20 1.44 -1.29
C LEU A 80 24.32 0.86 -2.16
N SER A 81 24.49 1.36 -3.39
CA SER A 81 25.57 0.92 -4.27
C SER A 81 26.96 1.21 -3.69
N LYS A 82 27.10 2.31 -2.92
CA LYS A 82 28.35 2.64 -2.20
C LYS A 82 28.56 1.79 -0.96
N ALA A 83 27.49 1.50 -0.20
CA ALA A 83 27.57 0.76 1.06
C ALA A 83 27.85 -0.74 0.85
N ASN A 84 27.30 -1.29 -0.21
CA ASN A 84 27.32 -2.74 -0.42
C ASN A 84 28.35 -3.17 -1.45
N GLY A 85 29.43 -2.53 -1.75
CA GLY A 85 30.54 -2.94 -2.64
C GLY A 85 30.52 -4.41 -3.17
N LEU A 86 29.41 -5.12 -3.01
CA LEU A 86 29.16 -6.54 -3.21
C LEU A 86 28.11 -6.75 -4.30
N ALA A 87 28.41 -7.68 -5.17
CA ALA A 87 27.51 -8.23 -6.16
C ALA A 87 26.22 -8.75 -5.49
N MET A 88 25.13 -7.99 -5.60
CA MET A 88 23.80 -8.53 -5.39
C MET A 88 23.38 -9.17 -6.71
N ASP A 89 23.40 -10.49 -6.74
CA ASP A 89 23.09 -11.29 -7.94
C ASP A 89 21.61 -11.22 -8.35
N ASN A 90 20.71 -10.70 -7.50
CA ASN A 90 19.29 -10.61 -7.76
C ASN A 90 18.81 -9.16 -7.78
N GLN A 91 18.55 -8.66 -8.96
CA GLN A 91 18.26 -7.23 -9.22
C GLN A 91 16.82 -6.82 -8.90
N SER A 92 15.86 -7.74 -8.95
CA SER A 92 14.49 -7.52 -8.47
C SER A 92 14.49 -7.23 -6.96
N ASP A 93 15.44 -7.79 -6.22
CA ASP A 93 15.59 -7.60 -4.79
C ASP A 93 16.09 -6.19 -4.45
N LEU A 94 16.91 -5.57 -5.30
CA LEU A 94 17.44 -4.23 -5.06
C LEU A 94 16.34 -3.15 -5.07
N LYS A 95 15.45 -3.16 -6.06
CA LYS A 95 14.29 -2.24 -6.12
C LYS A 95 13.41 -2.42 -4.89
N THR A 96 13.06 -3.66 -4.58
CA THR A 96 12.23 -4.02 -3.43
C THR A 96 12.89 -3.60 -2.12
N MET A 97 14.19 -3.84 -1.95
CA MET A 97 14.94 -3.46 -0.76
C MET A 97 14.97 -1.93 -0.58
N ILE A 98 15.20 -1.17 -1.66
CA ILE A 98 15.18 0.29 -1.62
C ILE A 98 13.80 0.79 -1.16
N ILE A 99 12.72 0.25 -1.74
CA ILE A 99 11.35 0.61 -1.37
C ILE A 99 11.10 0.32 0.11
N GLN A 100 11.43 -0.88 0.59
CA GLN A 100 11.20 -1.29 1.97
C GLN A 100 12.01 -0.48 2.99
N GLN A 101 13.26 -0.10 2.65
CA GLN A 101 14.13 0.70 3.52
C GLN A 101 13.90 2.21 3.40
N SER A 102 13.08 2.65 2.46
CA SER A 102 12.88 4.08 2.18
C SER A 102 12.11 4.81 3.28
N GLY A 103 11.26 4.11 4.00
CA GLY A 103 10.26 4.70 4.90
C GLY A 103 9.12 5.40 4.15
N ALA A 104 8.95 5.12 2.84
CA ALA A 104 7.80 5.57 2.07
C ALA A 104 6.56 4.73 2.42
N ASP A 105 5.41 5.39 2.55
CA ASP A 105 4.12 4.71 2.74
C ASP A 105 3.59 4.15 1.43
N ILE A 106 3.87 4.86 0.34
CA ILE A 106 3.44 4.56 -1.02
C ILE A 106 4.65 4.60 -1.96
N TYR A 107 4.76 3.63 -2.85
CA TYR A 107 5.63 3.80 -4.00
C TYR A 107 4.80 3.93 -5.28
N VAL A 108 5.27 4.78 -6.20
CA VAL A 108 4.67 5.00 -7.52
C VAL A 108 5.60 4.41 -8.56
N ASP A 109 5.17 3.31 -9.15
CA ASP A 109 5.87 2.73 -10.31
C ASP A 109 5.57 3.57 -11.54
N ALA A 110 6.62 4.08 -12.17
CA ALA A 110 6.55 4.98 -13.30
C ALA A 110 7.18 4.35 -14.54
N GLU A 111 6.33 4.03 -15.51
CA GLU A 111 6.74 3.60 -16.84
C GLU A 111 6.67 4.79 -17.80
N SER A 112 7.67 4.94 -18.68
CA SER A 112 7.69 5.99 -19.66
C SER A 112 8.07 5.48 -21.04
N ASP A 113 7.40 6.02 -22.05
CA ASP A 113 7.71 5.81 -23.46
C ASP A 113 7.95 7.19 -24.10
N VAL A 114 9.15 7.35 -24.69
CA VAL A 114 9.56 8.58 -25.37
C VAL A 114 9.63 8.29 -26.87
N VAL A 115 8.70 8.86 -27.61
CA VAL A 115 8.60 8.71 -29.06
C VAL A 115 9.26 9.90 -29.74
N LEU A 116 10.31 9.64 -30.49
CA LEU A 116 10.98 10.62 -31.35
C LEU A 116 10.64 10.32 -32.81
N SER A 117 10.03 11.27 -33.51
CA SER A 117 9.61 11.06 -34.89
C SER A 117 9.59 12.35 -35.70
N GLY A 118 9.73 12.23 -37.04
CA GLY A 118 9.62 13.35 -37.94
C GLY A 118 8.26 14.08 -37.95
N SER A 119 7.22 13.44 -37.41
CA SER A 119 5.88 14.03 -37.21
C SER A 119 5.68 14.69 -35.86
N GLY A 120 6.74 14.82 -35.05
CA GLY A 120 6.75 15.37 -33.71
C GLY A 120 7.11 14.34 -32.65
N ASN A 121 7.66 14.83 -31.55
CA ASN A 121 8.08 14.06 -30.40
C ASN A 121 6.98 14.05 -29.33
N GLY A 122 6.89 12.98 -28.55
CA GLY A 122 5.90 12.83 -27.49
C GLY A 122 6.42 11.98 -26.33
N VAL A 123 5.82 12.16 -25.19
CA VAL A 123 6.09 11.36 -23.97
C VAL A 123 4.77 10.81 -23.44
N LYS A 124 4.74 9.50 -23.22
CA LYS A 124 3.69 8.82 -22.44
C LYS A 124 4.24 8.38 -21.11
N VAL A 125 3.41 8.49 -20.07
CA VAL A 125 3.76 8.09 -18.71
C VAL A 125 2.63 7.25 -18.14
N ILE A 126 2.95 6.09 -17.59
CA ILE A 126 2.03 5.28 -16.80
C ILE A 126 2.49 5.38 -15.36
N MET A 127 1.60 5.79 -14.47
CA MET A 127 1.85 5.89 -13.03
C MET A 127 0.92 4.93 -12.29
N THR A 128 1.47 4.04 -11.48
CA THR A 128 0.69 3.17 -10.59
C THR A 128 1.21 3.29 -9.16
N ALA A 129 0.34 3.74 -8.26
CA ALA A 129 0.65 3.83 -6.83
C ALA A 129 0.33 2.52 -6.12
N TYR A 130 1.22 2.09 -5.24
CA TYR A 130 1.06 0.89 -4.41
C TYR A 130 1.32 1.20 -2.94
N ASP A 131 0.56 0.61 -2.03
CA ASP A 131 0.89 0.55 -0.61
C ASP A 131 2.20 -0.25 -0.44
N THR A 132 3.20 0.36 0.17
CA THR A 132 4.53 -0.26 0.36
C THR A 132 4.48 -1.53 1.22
N SER A 133 3.50 -1.63 2.12
CA SER A 133 3.41 -2.73 3.08
C SER A 133 2.67 -3.95 2.55
N THR A 134 1.70 -3.74 1.64
CA THR A 134 0.84 -4.81 1.12
C THR A 134 1.01 -5.06 -0.38
N GLY A 135 1.57 -4.09 -1.13
CA GLY A 135 1.63 -4.14 -2.58
C GLY A 135 0.28 -3.89 -3.27
N ASN A 136 -0.77 -3.53 -2.52
CA ASN A 136 -2.07 -3.23 -3.11
C ASN A 136 -2.01 -1.95 -3.95
N SER A 137 -2.60 -2.00 -5.16
CA SER A 137 -2.73 -0.83 -6.02
C SER A 137 -3.73 0.18 -5.45
N LEU A 138 -3.30 1.44 -5.33
CA LEU A 138 -4.11 2.53 -4.79
C LEU A 138 -4.66 3.44 -5.88
N ALA A 139 -3.86 3.72 -6.91
CA ALA A 139 -4.24 4.58 -8.03
C ALA A 139 -3.44 4.23 -9.27
N ASN A 140 -4.00 4.46 -10.44
CA ASN A 140 -3.27 4.41 -11.70
C ASN A 140 -3.73 5.52 -12.65
N LYS A 141 -2.84 6.01 -13.48
CA LYS A 141 -3.11 6.97 -14.54
C LYS A 141 -2.12 6.85 -15.68
N VAL A 142 -2.61 7.15 -16.87
CA VAL A 142 -1.79 7.30 -18.08
C VAL A 142 -1.83 8.75 -18.49
N GLY A 143 -0.65 9.36 -18.63
CA GLY A 143 -0.47 10.69 -19.16
C GLY A 143 0.13 10.65 -20.55
N ASP A 144 -0.27 11.56 -21.41
CA ASP A 144 0.23 11.70 -22.77
C ASP A 144 0.46 13.20 -23.05
N SER A 145 1.68 13.55 -23.49
CA SER A 145 1.98 14.93 -23.84
C SER A 145 1.30 15.37 -25.13
N GLY A 146 0.89 14.43 -25.98
CA GLY A 146 0.65 14.67 -27.39
C GLY A 146 1.96 14.81 -28.17
N LYS A 147 1.89 15.08 -29.47
CA LYS A 147 3.04 15.28 -30.36
C LYS A 147 3.36 16.75 -30.53
N PHE A 148 4.63 17.12 -30.38
CA PHE A 148 5.14 18.48 -30.56
C PHE A 148 6.47 18.48 -31.30
N TYR A 149 6.72 19.53 -32.10
CA TYR A 149 8.01 19.77 -32.74
C TYR A 149 8.99 20.40 -31.74
N THR A 150 9.48 19.61 -30.80
CA THR A 150 10.47 19.99 -29.79
C THR A 150 11.29 18.79 -29.36
N ASP A 151 12.56 18.99 -29.06
CA ASP A 151 13.47 17.98 -28.50
C ASP A 151 13.56 18.08 -26.97
N ASP A 152 12.82 19.01 -26.35
CA ASP A 152 12.76 19.18 -24.90
C ASP A 152 11.86 18.10 -24.26
N ILE A 153 12.48 16.96 -23.94
CA ILE A 153 11.80 15.84 -23.28
C ILE A 153 11.29 16.23 -21.89
N GLY A 154 11.98 17.14 -21.20
CA GLY A 154 11.53 17.64 -19.89
C GLY A 154 10.19 18.37 -19.98
N ARG A 155 10.01 19.20 -21.00
CA ARG A 155 8.75 19.90 -21.26
C ARG A 155 7.63 18.93 -21.65
N LEU A 156 7.93 17.93 -22.48
CA LEU A 156 6.96 16.91 -22.88
C LEU A 156 6.55 16.05 -21.68
N ALA A 157 7.52 15.62 -20.86
CA ALA A 157 7.26 14.87 -19.62
C ALA A 157 6.40 15.67 -18.63
N SER A 158 6.72 16.95 -18.40
CA SER A 158 5.89 17.83 -17.57
C SER A 158 4.45 17.87 -18.06
N LYS A 159 4.26 18.04 -19.38
CA LYS A 159 2.91 18.09 -19.97
C LYS A 159 2.13 16.79 -19.80
N ALA A 160 2.80 15.63 -19.99
CA ALA A 160 2.18 14.32 -19.77
C ALA A 160 1.76 14.11 -18.31
N VAL A 161 2.60 14.54 -17.35
CA VAL A 161 2.36 14.35 -15.92
C VAL A 161 1.34 15.33 -15.37
N GLU A 162 1.49 16.64 -15.65
CA GLU A 162 0.65 17.72 -15.09
C GLU A 162 -0.84 17.52 -15.36
N GLY A 163 -1.19 17.04 -16.56
CA GLY A 163 -2.59 16.79 -16.92
C GLY A 163 -3.26 15.67 -16.09
N GLN A 164 -2.50 14.84 -15.39
CA GLN A 164 -3.03 13.69 -14.64
C GLN A 164 -2.69 13.74 -13.15
N ALA A 165 -1.76 14.58 -12.73
CA ALA A 165 -1.21 14.58 -11.38
C ALA A 165 -2.30 14.80 -10.31
N ASP A 166 -3.17 15.78 -10.48
CA ASP A 166 -4.23 16.08 -9.51
C ASP A 166 -5.21 14.91 -9.35
N ALA A 167 -5.68 14.35 -10.46
CA ALA A 167 -6.61 13.23 -10.45
C ALA A 167 -5.95 11.97 -9.84
N PHE A 168 -4.67 11.73 -10.14
CA PHE A 168 -3.90 10.62 -9.59
C PHE A 168 -3.71 10.76 -8.07
N LEU A 169 -3.24 11.92 -7.62
CA LEU A 169 -2.96 12.19 -6.20
C LEU A 169 -4.25 12.19 -5.36
N ASN A 170 -5.37 12.71 -5.89
CA ASN A 170 -6.66 12.70 -5.21
C ASN A 170 -7.17 11.27 -4.96
N VAL A 171 -7.10 10.39 -5.98
CA VAL A 171 -7.51 8.97 -5.81
C VAL A 171 -6.58 8.26 -4.83
N MET A 172 -5.26 8.45 -4.96
CA MET A 172 -4.26 7.89 -4.07
C MET A 172 -4.48 8.34 -2.62
N GLN A 173 -4.69 9.64 -2.38
CA GLN A 173 -4.94 10.19 -1.05
C GLN A 173 -6.23 9.65 -0.44
N THR A 174 -7.30 9.52 -1.23
CA THR A 174 -8.56 8.93 -0.76
C THR A 174 -8.37 7.50 -0.29
N LYS A 175 -7.64 6.68 -1.05
CA LYS A 175 -7.33 5.30 -0.66
C LYS A 175 -6.39 5.24 0.53
N PHE A 176 -5.43 6.14 0.62
CA PHE A 176 -4.55 6.22 1.78
C PHE A 176 -5.29 6.65 3.05
N ASN A 177 -6.23 7.58 2.95
CA ASN A 177 -7.10 7.95 4.07
C ASN A 177 -7.94 6.77 4.56
N ASP A 178 -8.44 5.91 3.65
CA ASP A 178 -9.12 4.66 4.03
C ASP A 178 -8.17 3.74 4.82
N ILE A 179 -6.93 3.57 4.35
CA ILE A 179 -5.90 2.80 5.06
C ILE A 179 -5.63 3.36 6.46
N VAL A 180 -5.49 4.68 6.59
CA VAL A 180 -5.26 5.33 7.89
C VAL A 180 -6.45 5.14 8.83
N THR A 181 -7.67 5.24 8.29
CA THR A 181 -8.91 5.19 9.08
C THR A 181 -9.32 3.76 9.42
N ASN A 182 -9.28 2.86 8.44
CA ASN A 182 -9.86 1.52 8.53
C ASN A 182 -8.82 0.39 8.58
N GLY A 183 -7.54 0.73 8.52
CA GLY A 183 -6.45 -0.24 8.47
C GLY A 183 -6.14 -0.73 7.04
N ARG A 184 -5.01 -1.43 6.89
CA ARG A 184 -4.61 -2.08 5.65
C ARG A 184 -5.43 -3.34 5.42
N SER A 185 -5.89 -3.54 4.20
CA SER A 185 -6.55 -4.78 3.77
C SER A 185 -5.51 -5.85 3.43
N ILE A 186 -5.63 -7.02 4.03
CA ILE A 186 -4.88 -8.21 3.68
C ILE A 186 -5.83 -9.38 3.39
N ASN A 187 -5.35 -10.34 2.61
CA ASN A 187 -6.04 -11.62 2.43
C ASN A 187 -5.52 -12.63 3.44
N VAL A 188 -6.38 -13.51 3.91
CA VAL A 188 -5.98 -14.63 4.78
C VAL A 188 -6.59 -15.92 4.23
N THR A 189 -5.74 -16.89 3.96
CA THR A 189 -6.16 -18.24 3.57
C THR A 189 -5.70 -19.22 4.61
N ILE A 190 -6.64 -19.97 5.17
CA ILE A 190 -6.38 -21.01 6.16
C ILE A 190 -6.77 -22.35 5.56
N GLY A 191 -5.85 -23.28 5.55
CA GLY A 191 -6.06 -24.62 5.00
C GLY A 191 -5.28 -25.66 5.80
N PHE A 192 -5.22 -26.89 5.28
CA PHE A 192 -4.64 -28.04 5.96
C PHE A 192 -3.48 -28.63 5.16
N ALA A 193 -2.48 -29.15 5.86
CA ALA A 193 -1.50 -30.03 5.26
C ALA A 193 -2.17 -31.33 4.81
N GLN A 194 -1.60 -32.00 3.80
CA GLN A 194 -2.13 -33.27 3.30
C GLN A 194 -2.22 -34.36 4.38
N THR A 195 -1.36 -34.28 5.39
CA THR A 195 -1.28 -35.21 6.52
C THR A 195 -2.15 -34.80 7.71
N SER A 196 -2.79 -33.64 7.66
CA SER A 196 -3.62 -33.14 8.75
C SER A 196 -4.88 -34.00 8.90
N GLN A 197 -5.22 -34.31 10.15
CA GLN A 197 -6.48 -35.00 10.51
C GLN A 197 -7.61 -34.04 10.84
N TYR A 198 -7.34 -32.73 10.78
CA TYR A 198 -8.33 -31.69 11.07
C TYR A 198 -9.11 -31.28 9.80
N SER A 199 -10.31 -30.79 10.02
CA SER A 199 -11.14 -30.06 9.04
C SER A 199 -11.69 -28.80 9.70
N MET A 200 -12.38 -27.94 8.94
CA MET A 200 -13.01 -26.74 9.49
C MET A 200 -14.15 -27.06 10.47
N SER A 201 -14.75 -28.23 10.38
CA SER A 201 -15.77 -28.73 11.31
C SER A 201 -15.21 -29.49 12.52
N SER A 202 -13.87 -29.70 12.60
CA SER A 202 -13.26 -30.36 13.75
C SER A 202 -13.44 -29.54 15.02
N GLU A 203 -13.91 -30.18 16.11
CA GLU A 203 -13.96 -29.57 17.42
C GLU A 203 -12.54 -29.38 17.98
N VAL A 204 -12.23 -28.14 18.41
CA VAL A 204 -10.91 -27.77 18.92
C VAL A 204 -11.02 -26.96 20.22
N GLY A 205 -9.92 -26.87 20.93
CA GLY A 205 -9.87 -26.12 22.19
C GLY A 205 -10.68 -26.73 23.32
N ALA A 206 -10.83 -25.98 24.42
CA ALA A 206 -11.53 -26.45 25.61
C ALA A 206 -13.06 -26.33 25.50
N ASN A 207 -13.56 -25.51 24.59
CA ASN A 207 -14.99 -25.20 24.46
C ASN A 207 -15.72 -26.14 23.47
N GLY A 208 -14.98 -26.95 22.71
CA GLY A 208 -15.55 -27.88 21.72
C GLY A 208 -16.25 -27.19 20.54
N PHE A 209 -15.92 -25.95 20.22
CA PHE A 209 -16.42 -25.30 19.02
C PHE A 209 -15.72 -25.83 17.77
N ALA A 210 -16.41 -25.75 16.63
CA ALA A 210 -15.79 -26.04 15.36
C ALA A 210 -14.62 -25.10 15.11
N LEU A 211 -13.57 -25.60 14.46
CA LEU A 211 -12.39 -24.83 14.13
C LEU A 211 -12.71 -23.56 13.34
N SER A 212 -13.66 -23.64 12.40
CA SER A 212 -14.16 -22.47 11.65
C SER A 212 -14.71 -21.38 12.58
N ASP A 213 -15.47 -21.77 13.61
CA ASP A 213 -16.10 -20.84 14.56
C ASP A 213 -15.04 -20.17 15.44
N GLU A 214 -14.07 -20.96 15.95
CA GLU A 214 -12.95 -20.44 16.71
C GLU A 214 -12.08 -19.45 15.90
N ILE A 215 -11.88 -19.75 14.61
CA ILE A 215 -11.16 -18.84 13.71
C ILE A 215 -11.96 -17.55 13.49
N GLU A 216 -13.26 -17.64 13.25
CA GLU A 216 -14.11 -16.47 13.04
C GLU A 216 -14.19 -15.58 14.29
N MET A 217 -14.38 -16.17 15.47
CA MET A 217 -14.35 -15.44 16.75
C MET A 217 -13.01 -14.72 16.92
N TRP A 218 -11.90 -15.41 16.70
CA TRP A 218 -10.58 -14.80 16.78
C TRP A 218 -10.40 -13.67 15.78
N MET A 219 -10.89 -13.84 14.55
CA MET A 219 -10.79 -12.83 13.50
C MET A 219 -11.59 -11.59 13.86
N SER A 220 -12.80 -11.75 14.40
CA SER A 220 -13.65 -10.66 14.89
C SER A 220 -12.97 -9.82 15.99
N GLU A 221 -12.21 -10.46 16.88
CA GLU A 221 -11.50 -9.80 17.97
C GLU A 221 -10.19 -9.12 17.54
N ASN A 222 -9.51 -9.67 16.52
CA ASN A 222 -8.15 -9.27 16.16
C ASN A 222 -8.05 -8.48 14.85
N ALA A 223 -9.04 -8.52 13.98
CA ALA A 223 -9.13 -7.62 12.85
C ALA A 223 -9.33 -6.17 13.35
N TYR A 224 -8.69 -5.21 12.67
CA TYR A 224 -8.78 -3.81 13.08
C TYR A 224 -10.22 -3.31 13.04
N LYS A 225 -10.71 -2.83 14.16
CA LYS A 225 -12.13 -2.43 14.37
C LYS A 225 -13.14 -3.56 14.09
N GLY A 226 -12.72 -4.82 14.17
CA GLY A 226 -13.57 -5.96 13.85
C GLY A 226 -13.91 -6.11 12.36
N ASN A 227 -13.18 -5.42 11.46
CA ASN A 227 -13.48 -5.43 10.03
C ASN A 227 -12.78 -6.60 9.33
N TYR A 228 -13.56 -7.57 8.92
CA TYR A 228 -13.15 -8.68 8.07
C TYR A 228 -14.30 -9.14 7.18
N HIS A 229 -13.99 -9.82 6.10
CA HIS A 229 -14.97 -10.44 5.23
C HIS A 229 -14.54 -11.88 4.91
N ILE A 230 -15.46 -12.82 5.09
CA ILE A 230 -15.27 -14.24 4.73
C ILE A 230 -15.77 -14.41 3.30
N GLN A 231 -14.86 -14.73 2.38
CA GLN A 231 -15.20 -15.06 1.00
C GLN A 231 -15.84 -16.44 0.90
N GLY A 232 -15.40 -17.39 1.72
CA GLY A 232 -15.96 -18.72 1.75
C GLY A 232 -15.29 -19.66 2.74
N THR A 233 -16.07 -20.64 3.20
CA THR A 233 -15.64 -21.71 4.09
C THR A 233 -16.04 -23.05 3.53
N THR A 234 -15.11 -23.98 3.50
CA THR A 234 -15.31 -25.40 3.14
C THR A 234 -14.69 -26.27 4.21
N GLU A 235 -14.88 -27.58 4.16
CA GLU A 235 -14.21 -28.52 5.08
C GLU A 235 -12.67 -28.40 5.07
N LYS A 236 -12.10 -27.97 3.94
CA LYS A 236 -10.64 -27.97 3.74
C LYS A 236 -9.97 -26.61 3.79
N GLN A 237 -10.75 -25.53 3.75
CA GLN A 237 -10.19 -24.17 3.75
C GLN A 237 -11.20 -23.12 4.17
N MET A 238 -10.70 -22.03 4.72
CA MET A 238 -11.42 -20.81 5.00
C MET A 238 -10.66 -19.63 4.40
N ILE A 239 -11.35 -18.79 3.64
CA ILE A 239 -10.75 -17.68 2.89
C ILE A 239 -11.37 -16.36 3.34
N PHE A 240 -10.53 -15.45 3.71
CA PHE A 240 -10.86 -14.05 3.98
C PHE A 240 -10.21 -13.19 2.90
N ASP A 241 -11.00 -12.45 2.18
CA ASP A 241 -10.54 -11.57 1.09
C ASP A 241 -10.37 -10.11 1.51
N ASP A 242 -10.81 -9.75 2.71
CA ASP A 242 -10.55 -8.46 3.35
C ASP A 242 -10.46 -8.65 4.87
N VAL A 243 -9.26 -8.61 5.41
CA VAL A 243 -9.01 -8.53 6.84
C VAL A 243 -8.26 -7.24 7.11
N ARG A 244 -8.83 -6.36 7.90
CA ARG A 244 -8.19 -5.09 8.22
C ARG A 244 -7.18 -5.25 9.35
N ILE A 245 -5.97 -4.76 9.13
CA ILE A 245 -4.91 -4.71 10.14
C ILE A 245 -4.48 -3.26 10.37
N PRO A 246 -4.17 -2.85 11.62
CA PRO A 246 -3.79 -1.46 11.89
C PRO A 246 -2.43 -1.12 11.28
N LEU A 247 -2.15 0.17 11.08
CA LEU A 247 -0.82 0.63 10.66
C LEU A 247 0.21 0.53 11.79
N LYS A 248 -0.25 0.72 13.02
CA LYS A 248 0.56 0.70 14.22
C LYS A 248 -0.10 -0.15 15.30
N ASP A 249 0.70 -0.77 16.15
CA ASP A 249 0.23 -1.43 17.36
C ASP A 249 -0.04 -0.41 18.48
N ASP A 250 -0.55 -0.88 19.60
CA ASP A 250 -0.92 -0.06 20.76
C ASP A 250 0.29 0.70 21.35
N ASN A 251 1.50 0.26 21.07
CA ASN A 251 2.75 0.91 21.48
C ASN A 251 3.28 1.90 20.44
N GLY A 252 2.55 2.14 19.33
CA GLY A 252 2.93 3.02 18.24
C GLY A 252 3.96 2.43 17.26
N ASN A 253 4.34 1.16 17.39
CA ASN A 253 5.24 0.48 16.47
C ASN A 253 4.50 0.07 15.20
N ASN A 254 5.21 0.01 14.08
CA ASN A 254 4.64 -0.46 12.83
C ASN A 254 4.04 -1.86 12.98
N TYR A 255 2.80 -1.99 12.50
CA TYR A 255 2.09 -3.26 12.44
C TYR A 255 2.03 -3.74 10.99
N ASN A 256 2.18 -5.03 10.80
CA ASN A 256 2.20 -5.64 9.47
C ASN A 256 1.63 -7.06 9.48
N ILE A 257 1.50 -7.65 8.31
CA ILE A 257 0.98 -9.00 8.10
C ILE A 257 1.75 -10.07 8.90
N ASN A 258 3.07 -9.89 9.10
CA ASN A 258 3.89 -10.80 9.90
C ASN A 258 3.47 -10.81 11.38
N LYS A 259 3.23 -9.62 11.97
CA LYS A 259 2.75 -9.50 13.35
C LYS A 259 1.35 -10.09 13.50
N PHE A 260 0.46 -9.87 12.53
CA PHE A 260 -0.87 -10.47 12.52
C PHE A 260 -0.80 -11.99 12.49
N GLY A 261 -0.01 -12.55 11.57
CA GLY A 261 0.21 -14.00 11.47
C GLY A 261 0.88 -14.60 12.71
N LEU A 262 1.75 -13.85 13.42
CA LEU A 262 2.33 -14.30 14.69
C LEU A 262 1.25 -14.38 15.79
N LYS A 263 0.36 -13.40 15.88
CA LYS A 263 -0.76 -13.45 16.82
C LYS A 263 -1.67 -14.67 16.55
N PHE A 264 -1.98 -14.92 15.27
CA PHE A 264 -2.74 -16.10 14.86
C PHE A 264 -2.03 -17.40 15.25
N MET A 265 -0.72 -17.49 15.05
CA MET A 265 0.07 -18.67 15.46
C MET A 265 0.00 -18.92 16.97
N MET A 266 0.04 -17.86 17.78
CA MET A 266 -0.10 -17.97 19.22
C MET A 266 -1.50 -18.47 19.63
N PHE A 267 -2.54 -17.99 18.96
CA PHE A 267 -3.90 -18.46 19.13
C PHE A 267 -4.03 -19.95 18.78
N ALA A 268 -3.59 -20.37 17.60
CA ALA A 268 -3.63 -21.77 17.18
C ALA A 268 -2.92 -22.71 18.15
N ARG A 269 -1.77 -22.31 18.68
CA ARG A 269 -1.02 -23.08 19.68
C ARG A 269 -1.79 -23.27 20.99
N LYS A 270 -2.56 -22.27 21.42
CA LYS A 270 -3.41 -22.40 22.62
C LYS A 270 -4.51 -23.45 22.45
N MET A 271 -4.95 -23.70 21.23
CA MET A 271 -5.89 -24.76 20.87
C MET A 271 -5.22 -26.13 20.62
N GLY A 272 -3.91 -26.23 20.82
CA GLY A 272 -3.16 -27.46 20.57
C GLY A 272 -2.81 -27.70 19.08
N LEU A 273 -3.09 -26.74 18.21
CA LEU A 273 -2.82 -26.87 16.77
C LEU A 273 -1.38 -26.52 16.43
N GLN A 274 -0.78 -27.30 15.54
CA GLN A 274 0.49 -26.97 14.89
C GLN A 274 0.20 -26.34 13.54
N ILE A 275 0.79 -25.17 13.27
CA ILE A 275 0.59 -24.48 12.00
C ILE A 275 1.91 -24.13 11.32
N GLY A 276 1.90 -24.13 9.99
CA GLY A 276 2.83 -23.42 9.13
C GLY A 276 2.28 -22.04 8.78
N ARG A 277 3.15 -21.09 8.50
CA ARG A 277 2.80 -19.74 8.10
C ARG A 277 3.67 -19.31 6.95
N ASP A 278 3.06 -18.79 5.89
CA ASP A 278 3.75 -18.19 4.76
C ASP A 278 3.07 -16.87 4.37
N ILE A 279 3.79 -15.99 3.69
CA ILE A 279 3.29 -14.70 3.23
C ILE A 279 3.68 -14.53 1.78
N SER A 280 2.68 -14.35 0.94
CA SER A 280 2.85 -14.03 -0.47
C SER A 280 2.12 -12.71 -0.78
N ASN A 281 2.87 -11.68 -1.12
CA ASN A 281 2.35 -10.31 -1.31
C ASN A 281 1.53 -9.84 -0.08
N ASN A 282 0.23 -9.57 -0.27
CA ASN A 282 -0.70 -9.18 0.80
C ASN A 282 -1.49 -10.36 1.39
N THR A 283 -1.13 -11.59 1.09
CA THR A 283 -1.85 -12.79 1.54
C THR A 283 -1.06 -13.52 2.62
N LEU A 284 -1.69 -13.71 3.78
CA LEU A 284 -1.24 -14.59 4.84
C LEU A 284 -1.81 -15.99 4.58
N ILE A 285 -0.92 -16.96 4.41
CA ILE A 285 -1.26 -18.36 4.21
C ILE A 285 -0.96 -19.12 5.49
N ILE A 286 -1.97 -19.74 6.07
CA ILE A 286 -1.88 -20.59 7.26
C ILE A 286 -2.15 -22.03 6.86
N THR A 287 -1.26 -22.94 7.24
CA THR A 287 -1.41 -24.37 6.99
C THR A 287 -1.43 -25.11 8.32
N ILE A 288 -2.57 -25.72 8.66
CA ILE A 288 -2.78 -26.52 9.87
C ILE A 288 -2.25 -27.94 9.58
N LYS A 289 -1.40 -28.45 10.49
CA LYS A 289 -0.70 -29.73 10.33
C LYS A 289 -1.41 -30.84 11.07
#